data_a08045584e99c61783edb5ba563ef92b
#
_entry.id   a08045584e99c61783edb5ba563ef92b
#
_cell.length_a   1.000
_cell.length_b   1.000
_cell.length_c   1.000
_cell.angle_alpha   90.00
_cell.angle_beta   90.00
_cell.angle_gamma   90.00
#
_symmetry.space_group_name_H-M   'P 1'
#
loop_
_entity.id
_entity.type
_entity.pdbx_description
1 polymer ?
#
loop_
_entity_poly.entity_id
_entity_poly.type
_entity_poly.pdbx_seq_one_letter_code
_entity_poly.pdbx_strand_id
1 'polypeptide(L)'
;TETARGNLLRENKKDENIFVVGNTVIDALLSTVKKDYTFEDEEIQAIEEHKRVILVTTHRRENLGAPMHHVYRALRRLVETVPDTEVVFPVHRNPLVREAVEEELDGAAGIHLVEPMEYEPFTNLMARSALVLTDSGGIQEEAPSLGKPVLVLRDTTERPEAVKAGTVKLVGTGEEKIYQTAYRLLTDEAAYHAMAEAVNPVSYTHLRAHETKA
;
A
#
# COMPACT_ATOMS: atom_id res chain seq x y z
N THR A 1 -15.33 9.65 6.18
CA THR A 1 -15.92 9.87 4.86
C THR A 1 -17.45 9.99 4.94
N GLU A 2 -18.10 10.57 3.93
CA GLU A 2 -19.57 10.62 3.83
C GLU A 2 -20.16 9.21 3.76
N THR A 3 -19.45 8.25 3.17
CA THR A 3 -19.87 6.83 3.16
C THR A 3 -19.97 6.27 4.59
N ALA A 4 -18.96 6.54 5.42
CA ALA A 4 -18.96 6.11 6.82
C ALA A 4 -20.11 6.78 7.62
N ARG A 5 -20.37 8.09 7.40
CA ARG A 5 -21.51 8.80 7.97
C ARG A 5 -22.83 8.12 7.58
N GLY A 6 -23.00 7.83 6.28
CA GLY A 6 -24.20 7.14 5.79
C GLY A 6 -24.42 5.75 6.42
N ASN A 7 -23.34 5.00 6.71
CA ASN A 7 -23.43 3.73 7.41
C ASN A 7 -23.93 3.92 8.83
N LEU A 8 -23.39 4.89 9.58
CA LEU A 8 -23.80 5.19 10.95
C LEU A 8 -25.27 5.64 11.04
N LEU A 9 -25.73 6.45 10.07
CA LEU A 9 -27.13 6.85 9.99
C LEU A 9 -28.06 5.65 9.76
N ARG A 10 -27.66 4.68 8.94
CA ARG A 10 -28.43 3.43 8.74
C ARG A 10 -28.45 2.55 9.99
N GLU A 11 -27.46 2.68 10.86
CA GLU A 11 -27.43 2.06 12.19
C GLU A 11 -28.21 2.86 13.26
N ASN A 12 -29.02 3.83 12.86
CA ASN A 12 -29.79 4.72 13.71
C ASN A 12 -28.95 5.54 14.71
N LYS A 13 -27.69 5.85 14.35
CA LYS A 13 -26.92 6.86 15.10
C LYS A 13 -27.45 8.25 14.77
N LYS A 14 -27.53 9.13 15.77
CA LYS A 14 -28.01 10.51 15.59
C LYS A 14 -27.01 11.33 14.76
N ASP A 15 -27.48 12.04 13.76
CA ASP A 15 -26.67 12.87 12.87
C ASP A 15 -25.87 13.95 13.62
N GLU A 16 -26.47 14.54 14.65
CA GLU A 16 -25.82 15.54 15.53
C GLU A 16 -24.54 15.06 16.22
N ASN A 17 -24.32 13.73 16.30
CA ASN A 17 -23.17 13.10 16.93
C ASN A 17 -22.17 12.55 15.88
N ILE A 18 -22.37 12.81 14.59
CA ILE A 18 -21.52 12.28 13.51
C ILE A 18 -20.78 13.42 12.81
N PHE A 19 -19.47 13.42 12.92
CA PHE A 19 -18.60 14.40 12.28
C PHE A 19 -17.72 13.74 11.23
N VAL A 20 -17.74 14.23 10.01
CA VAL A 20 -16.86 13.78 8.92
C VAL A 20 -15.58 14.62 9.00
N VAL A 21 -14.55 14.06 9.61
CA VAL A 21 -13.31 14.79 9.92
C VAL A 21 -12.07 14.26 9.18
N GLY A 22 -12.23 13.25 8.33
CA GLY A 22 -11.10 12.56 7.70
C GLY A 22 -10.48 11.50 8.63
N ASN A 23 -9.18 11.26 8.47
CA ASN A 23 -8.45 10.28 9.29
C ASN A 23 -7.13 10.88 9.78
N THR A 24 -6.95 10.91 11.11
CA THR A 24 -5.73 11.43 11.76
C THR A 24 -4.45 10.68 11.38
N VAL A 25 -4.56 9.45 10.87
CA VAL A 25 -3.39 8.71 10.36
C VAL A 25 -2.73 9.44 9.19
N ILE A 26 -3.50 10.19 8.39
CA ILE A 26 -2.94 10.96 7.27
C ILE A 26 -2.10 12.13 7.77
N ASP A 27 -2.52 12.80 8.86
CA ASP A 27 -1.73 13.86 9.50
C ASP A 27 -0.42 13.30 10.08
N ALA A 28 -0.50 12.15 10.76
CA ALA A 28 0.68 11.45 11.28
C ALA A 28 1.64 11.06 10.15
N LEU A 29 1.12 10.46 9.08
CA LEU A 29 1.89 10.08 7.90
C LEU A 29 2.67 11.27 7.32
N LEU A 30 1.95 12.37 7.02
CA LEU A 30 2.54 13.56 6.39
C LEU A 30 3.56 14.26 7.29
N SER A 31 3.42 14.15 8.62
CA SER A 31 4.40 14.69 9.58
C SER A 31 5.62 13.78 9.78
N THR A 32 5.50 12.49 9.49
CA THR A 32 6.56 11.48 9.68
C THR A 32 7.45 11.34 8.45
N VAL A 33 6.87 11.53 7.25
CA VAL A 33 7.63 11.42 5.99
C VAL A 33 8.63 12.56 5.85
N LYS A 34 9.89 12.23 5.57
CA LYS A 34 11.00 13.14 5.37
C LYS A 34 11.56 13.02 3.97
N LYS A 35 11.86 14.15 3.33
CA LYS A 35 12.40 14.16 1.96
C LYS A 35 13.75 13.43 1.85
N ASP A 36 14.62 13.62 2.84
CA ASP A 36 15.99 13.08 2.85
C ASP A 36 16.12 12.06 4.00
N TYR A 37 15.22 11.04 4.00
CA TYR A 37 15.24 9.98 5.01
C TYR A 37 16.38 8.99 4.72
N THR A 38 17.16 8.68 5.75
CA THR A 38 18.23 7.66 5.69
C THR A 38 17.76 6.40 6.40
N PHE A 39 17.78 5.28 5.70
CA PHE A 39 17.40 3.99 6.28
C PHE A 39 18.58 3.40 7.06
N GLU A 40 18.28 2.83 8.23
CA GLU A 40 19.27 2.07 9.02
C GLU A 40 19.57 0.70 8.37
N ASP A 41 18.62 0.17 7.62
CA ASP A 41 18.79 -1.05 6.82
C ASP A 41 19.66 -0.74 5.61
N GLU A 42 20.85 -1.34 5.56
CA GLU A 42 21.85 -1.08 4.53
C GLU A 42 21.40 -1.55 3.14
N GLU A 43 20.60 -2.63 3.05
CA GLU A 43 20.08 -3.14 1.78
C GLU A 43 19.08 -2.16 1.18
N ILE A 44 18.16 -1.64 1.99
CA ILE A 44 17.18 -0.63 1.54
C ILE A 44 17.88 0.68 1.19
N GLN A 45 18.87 1.09 1.99
CA GLN A 45 19.63 2.31 1.76
C GLN A 45 20.45 2.23 0.46
N ALA A 46 20.95 1.04 0.10
CA ALA A 46 21.75 0.80 -1.08
C ALA A 46 20.95 0.77 -2.40
N ILE A 47 19.62 0.66 -2.34
CA ILE A 47 18.78 0.70 -3.55
C ILE A 47 18.95 2.05 -4.23
N GLU A 48 19.41 2.05 -5.48
CA GLU A 48 19.68 3.25 -6.26
C GLU A 48 18.40 4.07 -6.52
N GLU A 49 18.52 5.40 -6.56
CA GLU A 49 17.36 6.31 -6.70
C GLU A 49 16.55 6.11 -7.99
N HIS A 50 17.21 5.66 -9.07
CA HIS A 50 16.53 5.42 -10.35
C HIS A 50 15.67 4.15 -10.35
N LYS A 51 15.85 3.26 -9.37
CA LYS A 51 15.08 2.03 -9.25
C LYS A 51 13.63 2.29 -8.81
N ARG A 52 12.70 1.58 -9.42
CA ARG A 52 11.29 1.60 -9.04
C ARG A 52 11.03 0.58 -7.96
N VAL A 53 10.82 1.05 -6.75
CA VAL A 53 10.57 0.19 -5.59
C VAL A 53 9.09 -0.19 -5.54
N ILE A 54 8.80 -1.48 -5.42
CA ILE A 54 7.50 -2.02 -5.07
C ILE A 54 7.53 -2.37 -3.58
N LEU A 55 6.74 -1.67 -2.77
CA LEU A 55 6.53 -2.03 -1.37
C LEU A 55 5.44 -3.10 -1.25
N VAL A 56 5.75 -4.20 -0.57
CA VAL A 56 4.80 -5.32 -0.41
C VAL A 56 4.49 -5.53 1.06
N THR A 57 3.21 -5.74 1.39
CA THR A 57 2.79 -6.21 2.71
C THR A 57 1.71 -7.27 2.57
N THR A 58 1.91 -8.43 3.19
CA THR A 58 0.93 -9.52 3.25
C THR A 58 0.90 -10.10 4.65
N HIS A 59 -0.27 -10.15 5.26
CA HIS A 59 -0.44 -10.66 6.63
C HIS A 59 -1.82 -11.25 6.90
N ARG A 60 -2.78 -11.11 5.97
CA ARG A 60 -4.15 -11.57 6.16
C ARG A 60 -4.24 -13.09 6.17
N ARG A 61 -4.97 -13.63 7.15
CA ARG A 61 -5.17 -15.08 7.31
C ARG A 61 -5.89 -15.71 6.12
N GLU A 62 -6.77 -14.94 5.47
CA GLU A 62 -7.51 -15.38 4.27
C GLU A 62 -6.62 -15.65 3.06
N ASN A 63 -5.41 -15.08 3.04
CA ASN A 63 -4.44 -15.26 1.95
C ASN A 63 -3.43 -16.38 2.19
N LEU A 64 -3.44 -17.05 3.36
CA LEU A 64 -2.50 -18.12 3.66
C LEU A 64 -2.67 -19.31 2.71
N GLY A 65 -1.55 -20.00 2.41
CA GLY A 65 -1.50 -21.12 1.48
C GLY A 65 -1.42 -20.71 0.02
N ALA A 66 -2.07 -21.42 -0.89
CA ALA A 66 -1.96 -21.22 -2.34
C ALA A 66 -2.13 -19.76 -2.83
N PRO A 67 -3.05 -18.93 -2.27
CA PRO A 67 -3.15 -17.52 -2.67
C PRO A 67 -1.85 -16.74 -2.45
N MET A 68 -1.13 -17.00 -1.36
CA MET A 68 0.12 -16.33 -1.02
C MET A 68 1.24 -16.68 -1.99
N HIS A 69 1.36 -17.96 -2.36
CA HIS A 69 2.32 -18.41 -3.38
C HIS A 69 2.08 -17.74 -4.75
N HIS A 70 0.81 -17.56 -5.15
CA HIS A 70 0.48 -16.84 -6.39
C HIS A 70 0.96 -15.38 -6.34
N VAL A 71 0.76 -14.70 -5.22
CA VAL A 71 1.26 -13.32 -5.02
C VAL A 71 2.78 -13.28 -5.19
N TYR A 72 3.50 -14.17 -4.51
CA TYR A 72 4.96 -14.16 -4.51
C TYR A 72 5.55 -14.53 -5.88
N ARG A 73 4.95 -15.47 -6.61
CA ARG A 73 5.35 -15.72 -8.00
C ARG A 73 5.15 -14.52 -8.91
N ALA A 74 4.06 -13.77 -8.72
CA ALA A 74 3.86 -12.53 -9.46
C ALA A 74 4.96 -11.49 -9.17
N LEU A 75 5.40 -11.37 -7.90
CA LEU A 75 6.51 -10.48 -7.51
C LEU A 75 7.82 -10.88 -8.19
N ARG A 76 8.17 -12.18 -8.16
CA ARG A 76 9.35 -12.71 -8.83
C ARG A 76 9.34 -12.39 -10.33
N ARG A 77 8.22 -12.65 -11.02
CA ARG A 77 8.07 -12.30 -12.43
C ARG A 77 8.25 -10.81 -12.71
N LEU A 78 7.78 -9.93 -11.83
CA LEU A 78 7.92 -8.48 -12.00
C LEU A 78 9.39 -8.06 -12.00
N VAL A 79 10.20 -8.49 -11.03
CA VAL A 79 11.61 -8.14 -10.98
C VAL A 79 12.41 -8.77 -12.11
N GLU A 80 12.02 -9.95 -12.60
CA GLU A 80 12.66 -10.63 -13.73
C GLU A 80 12.35 -10.00 -15.09
N THR A 81 11.18 -9.35 -15.23
CA THR A 81 10.67 -8.90 -16.55
C THR A 81 10.62 -7.38 -16.71
N VAL A 82 10.58 -6.64 -15.61
CA VAL A 82 10.51 -5.16 -15.65
C VAL A 82 11.85 -4.58 -15.21
N PRO A 83 12.64 -4.00 -16.14
CA PRO A 83 13.94 -3.41 -15.81
C PRO A 83 13.83 -2.37 -14.69
N ASP A 84 14.90 -2.22 -13.92
CA ASP A 84 15.01 -1.22 -12.85
C ASP A 84 13.89 -1.28 -11.82
N THR A 85 13.35 -2.48 -11.58
CA THR A 85 12.31 -2.72 -10.58
C THR A 85 12.86 -3.59 -9.46
N GLU A 86 12.63 -3.14 -8.23
CA GLU A 86 13.00 -3.87 -7.02
C GLU A 86 11.82 -3.98 -6.08
N VAL A 87 11.75 -5.07 -5.34
CA VAL A 87 10.72 -5.32 -4.33
C VAL A 87 11.34 -5.18 -2.96
N VAL A 88 10.71 -4.42 -2.08
CA VAL A 88 11.03 -4.42 -0.64
C VAL A 88 9.84 -5.00 0.11
N PHE A 89 10.07 -6.07 0.83
CA PHE A 89 9.02 -6.80 1.52
C PHE A 89 9.35 -6.99 3.00
N PRO A 90 8.81 -6.14 3.90
CA PRO A 90 8.80 -6.40 5.33
C PRO A 90 7.98 -7.65 5.66
N VAL A 91 8.67 -8.76 5.93
CA VAL A 91 8.04 -10.08 6.04
C VAL A 91 7.41 -10.26 7.42
N HIS A 92 6.10 -10.51 7.44
CA HIS A 92 5.36 -10.75 8.68
C HIS A 92 5.92 -11.98 9.43
N ARG A 93 5.96 -11.91 10.78
CA ARG A 93 6.55 -12.96 11.65
C ARG A 93 5.80 -14.28 11.69
N ASN A 94 4.63 -14.38 11.05
CA ASN A 94 3.89 -15.65 10.97
C ASN A 94 4.74 -16.70 10.24
N PRO A 95 4.98 -17.89 10.84
CA PRO A 95 5.78 -18.94 10.22
C PRO A 95 5.29 -19.36 8.82
N LEU A 96 3.96 -19.43 8.61
CA LEU A 96 3.39 -19.79 7.31
C LEU A 96 3.68 -18.76 6.22
N VAL A 97 3.82 -17.48 6.60
CA VAL A 97 4.23 -16.43 5.67
C VAL A 97 5.70 -16.59 5.32
N ARG A 98 6.55 -16.80 6.32
CA ARG A 98 8.00 -16.98 6.14
C ARG A 98 8.33 -18.21 5.29
N GLU A 99 7.66 -19.33 5.53
CA GLU A 99 7.79 -20.55 4.73
C GLU A 99 7.46 -20.30 3.26
N ALA A 100 6.31 -19.68 2.97
CA ALA A 100 5.92 -19.37 1.59
C ALA A 100 6.85 -18.35 0.91
N VAL A 101 7.39 -17.38 1.69
CA VAL A 101 8.40 -16.43 1.20
C VAL A 101 9.69 -17.14 0.84
N GLU A 102 10.19 -18.02 1.72
CA GLU A 102 11.39 -18.82 1.48
C GLU A 102 11.23 -19.70 0.23
N GLU A 103 10.10 -20.39 0.09
CA GLU A 103 9.84 -21.26 -1.07
C GLU A 103 9.80 -20.50 -2.40
N GLU A 104 9.22 -19.31 -2.45
CA GLU A 104 8.95 -18.59 -3.71
C GLU A 104 9.97 -17.49 -4.01
N LEU A 105 10.56 -16.87 -2.99
CA LEU A 105 11.34 -15.63 -3.15
C LEU A 105 12.80 -15.75 -2.74
N ASP A 106 13.22 -16.82 -2.07
CA ASP A 106 14.61 -16.97 -1.65
C ASP A 106 15.57 -16.90 -2.84
N GLY A 107 16.65 -16.13 -2.67
CA GLY A 107 17.67 -15.91 -3.69
C GLY A 107 17.22 -15.18 -4.96
N ALA A 108 16.00 -14.63 -5.00
CA ALA A 108 15.51 -13.86 -6.13
C ALA A 108 16.21 -12.49 -6.18
N ALA A 109 16.97 -12.22 -7.25
CA ALA A 109 17.62 -10.93 -7.45
C ALA A 109 16.57 -9.80 -7.56
N GLY A 110 16.83 -8.67 -6.89
CA GLY A 110 15.91 -7.53 -6.87
C GLY A 110 14.74 -7.67 -5.89
N ILE A 111 14.78 -8.68 -5.00
CA ILE A 111 13.81 -8.82 -3.90
C ILE A 111 14.54 -8.76 -2.57
N HIS A 112 14.20 -7.74 -1.78
CA HIS A 112 14.75 -7.49 -0.44
C HIS A 112 13.73 -7.91 0.61
N LEU A 113 14.03 -9.01 1.30
CA LEU A 113 13.22 -9.56 2.38
C LEU A 113 13.76 -9.01 3.70
N VAL A 114 13.00 -8.12 4.34
CA VAL A 114 13.43 -7.46 5.57
C VAL A 114 12.53 -7.79 6.75
N GLU A 115 13.00 -7.57 7.97
CA GLU A 115 12.18 -7.71 9.16
C GLU A 115 11.06 -6.65 9.19
N PRO A 116 9.94 -6.90 9.91
CA PRO A 116 8.88 -5.91 10.09
C PRO A 116 9.44 -4.60 10.63
N MET A 117 9.05 -3.51 9.99
CA MET A 117 9.55 -2.16 10.28
C MET A 117 8.64 -1.42 11.27
N GLU A 118 9.23 -0.52 12.04
CA GLU A 118 8.50 0.49 12.80
C GLU A 118 7.85 1.52 11.86
N TYR A 119 6.94 2.33 12.40
CA TYR A 119 6.10 3.23 11.60
C TYR A 119 6.92 4.25 10.78
N GLU A 120 7.92 4.89 11.38
CA GLU A 120 8.71 5.92 10.69
C GLU A 120 9.49 5.37 9.47
N PRO A 121 10.33 4.33 9.58
CA PRO A 121 11.00 3.77 8.41
C PRO A 121 10.01 3.20 7.38
N PHE A 122 8.91 2.58 7.81
CA PHE A 122 7.90 2.03 6.91
C PHE A 122 7.22 3.12 6.07
N THR A 123 6.80 4.24 6.69
CA THR A 123 6.14 5.33 5.96
C THR A 123 7.08 6.05 5.01
N ASN A 124 8.36 6.18 5.35
CA ASN A 124 9.38 6.74 4.46
C ASN A 124 9.69 5.79 3.28
N LEU A 125 9.69 4.48 3.52
CA LEU A 125 9.80 3.48 2.44
C LEU A 125 8.57 3.54 1.51
N MET A 126 7.36 3.68 2.06
CA MET A 126 6.14 3.89 1.28
C MET A 126 6.22 5.16 0.44
N ALA A 127 6.72 6.26 1.00
CA ALA A 127 6.92 7.52 0.26
C ALA A 127 7.96 7.40 -0.87
N ARG A 128 8.99 6.57 -0.70
CA ARG A 128 10.00 6.26 -1.72
C ARG A 128 9.49 5.31 -2.81
N SER A 129 8.50 4.48 -2.50
CA SER A 129 8.00 3.44 -3.40
C SER A 129 7.31 4.02 -4.63
N ALA A 130 7.44 3.33 -5.77
CA ALA A 130 6.68 3.61 -6.99
C ALA A 130 5.29 2.97 -6.94
N LEU A 131 5.15 1.81 -6.31
CA LEU A 131 3.92 1.02 -6.27
C LEU A 131 3.80 0.32 -4.92
N VAL A 132 2.59 0.18 -4.41
CA VAL A 132 2.31 -0.56 -3.17
C VAL A 132 1.38 -1.73 -3.45
N LEU A 133 1.79 -2.94 -3.08
CA LEU A 133 0.97 -4.15 -3.09
C LEU A 133 0.65 -4.53 -1.64
N THR A 134 -0.64 -4.57 -1.28
CA THR A 134 -1.01 -4.77 0.12
C THR A 134 -2.34 -5.48 0.30
N ASP A 135 -2.48 -6.21 1.40
CA ASP A 135 -3.76 -6.72 1.90
C ASP A 135 -4.29 -5.90 3.11
N SER A 136 -3.59 -4.82 3.51
CA SER A 136 -3.93 -3.96 4.64
C SER A 136 -4.98 -2.91 4.29
N GLY A 137 -5.98 -2.73 5.19
CA GLY A 137 -6.99 -1.67 5.05
C GLY A 137 -6.43 -0.26 5.28
N GLY A 138 -5.51 -0.08 6.23
CA GLY A 138 -4.89 1.22 6.55
C GLY A 138 -4.06 1.76 5.40
N ILE A 139 -3.23 0.94 4.79
CA ILE A 139 -2.35 1.33 3.68
C ILE A 139 -3.16 1.80 2.46
N GLN A 140 -4.40 1.31 2.27
CA GLN A 140 -5.32 1.78 1.23
C GLN A 140 -5.74 3.26 1.41
N GLU A 141 -5.57 3.82 2.60
CA GLU A 141 -5.81 5.25 2.89
C GLU A 141 -4.50 6.04 2.89
N GLU A 142 -3.44 5.46 3.45
CA GLU A 142 -2.14 6.11 3.64
C GLU A 142 -1.36 6.28 2.33
N ALA A 143 -1.15 5.21 1.56
CA ALA A 143 -0.34 5.27 0.35
C ALA A 143 -0.90 6.23 -0.73
N PRO A 144 -2.23 6.29 -0.98
CA PRO A 144 -2.78 7.29 -1.89
C PRO A 144 -2.55 8.74 -1.44
N SER A 145 -2.44 8.99 -0.13
CA SER A 145 -2.13 10.34 0.40
C SER A 145 -0.69 10.78 0.07
N LEU A 146 0.17 9.85 -0.30
CA LEU A 146 1.51 10.09 -0.82
C LEU A 146 1.59 10.03 -2.35
N GLY A 147 0.44 9.97 -3.05
CA GLY A 147 0.40 9.83 -4.50
C GLY A 147 0.91 8.47 -5.00
N LYS A 148 0.79 7.42 -4.20
CA LYS A 148 1.26 6.07 -4.57
C LYS A 148 0.11 5.19 -5.03
N PRO A 149 0.17 4.62 -6.25
CA PRO A 149 -0.78 3.61 -6.70
C PRO A 149 -0.78 2.40 -5.77
N VAL A 150 -1.98 1.88 -5.47
CA VAL A 150 -2.13 0.73 -4.56
C VAL A 150 -2.86 -0.42 -5.25
N LEU A 151 -2.23 -1.59 -5.30
CA LEU A 151 -2.86 -2.85 -5.68
C LEU A 151 -3.23 -3.63 -4.43
N VAL A 152 -4.53 -3.85 -4.27
CA VAL A 152 -5.09 -4.54 -3.11
C VAL A 152 -5.17 -6.03 -3.41
N LEU A 153 -4.41 -6.83 -2.66
CA LEU A 153 -4.29 -8.29 -2.77
C LEU A 153 -5.48 -9.01 -2.14
N ARG A 154 -6.69 -8.57 -2.50
CA ARG A 154 -7.97 -9.07 -1.98
C ARG A 154 -9.04 -8.96 -3.05
N ASP A 155 -10.08 -9.79 -2.93
CA ASP A 155 -11.27 -9.73 -3.81
C ASP A 155 -12.25 -8.64 -3.37
N THR A 156 -12.24 -8.28 -2.10
CA THR A 156 -13.11 -7.26 -1.50
C THR A 156 -12.33 -6.27 -0.64
N THR A 157 -12.88 -5.08 -0.42
CA THR A 157 -12.30 -4.09 0.49
C THR A 157 -13.37 -3.41 1.32
N GLU A 158 -13.01 -3.02 2.52
CA GLU A 158 -13.77 -2.11 3.40
C GLU A 158 -13.64 -0.62 2.99
N ARG A 159 -12.92 -0.34 1.91
CA ARG A 159 -12.68 1.01 1.38
C ARG A 159 -13.21 1.18 -0.06
N PRO A 160 -14.53 0.97 -0.30
CA PRO A 160 -15.11 1.04 -1.65
C PRO A 160 -14.96 2.43 -2.29
N GLU A 161 -14.91 3.49 -1.49
CA GLU A 161 -14.68 4.85 -1.96
C GLU A 161 -13.31 5.05 -2.61
N ALA A 162 -12.26 4.40 -2.09
CA ALA A 162 -10.91 4.47 -2.67
C ALA A 162 -10.85 3.77 -4.05
N VAL A 163 -11.60 2.66 -4.20
CA VAL A 163 -11.74 1.98 -5.50
C VAL A 163 -12.48 2.86 -6.50
N LYS A 164 -13.58 3.51 -6.08
CA LYS A 164 -14.36 4.42 -6.93
C LYS A 164 -13.57 5.65 -7.34
N ALA A 165 -12.73 6.17 -6.45
CA ALA A 165 -11.85 7.30 -6.72
C ALA A 165 -10.69 6.92 -7.66
N GLY A 166 -10.39 5.63 -7.85
CA GLY A 166 -9.29 5.16 -8.68
C GLY A 166 -7.92 5.19 -8.00
N THR A 167 -7.84 5.49 -6.70
CA THR A 167 -6.58 5.51 -5.94
C THR A 167 -6.07 4.13 -5.59
N VAL A 168 -6.98 3.15 -5.52
CA VAL A 168 -6.64 1.74 -5.28
C VAL A 168 -7.34 0.83 -6.28
N LYS A 169 -6.75 -0.32 -6.58
CA LYS A 169 -7.33 -1.33 -7.47
C LYS A 169 -7.31 -2.72 -6.83
N LEU A 170 -8.48 -3.38 -6.77
CA LEU A 170 -8.58 -4.75 -6.32
C LEU A 170 -8.04 -5.71 -7.39
N VAL A 171 -7.00 -6.45 -7.06
CA VAL A 171 -6.39 -7.44 -7.97
C VAL A 171 -6.60 -8.88 -7.52
N GLY A 172 -7.13 -9.08 -6.28
CA GLY A 172 -7.23 -10.41 -5.71
C GLY A 172 -5.86 -11.02 -5.44
N THR A 173 -5.79 -12.34 -5.43
CA THR A 173 -4.56 -13.11 -5.18
C THR A 173 -4.12 -13.94 -6.38
N GLY A 174 -4.74 -13.76 -7.54
CA GLY A 174 -4.37 -14.48 -8.76
C GLY A 174 -3.11 -13.91 -9.41
N GLU A 175 -2.09 -14.75 -9.61
CA GLU A 175 -0.77 -14.40 -10.13
C GLU A 175 -0.83 -13.52 -11.39
N GLU A 176 -1.56 -13.97 -12.41
CA GLU A 176 -1.60 -13.28 -13.70
C GLU A 176 -2.21 -11.89 -13.61
N LYS A 177 -3.29 -11.72 -12.84
CA LYS A 177 -3.95 -10.43 -12.67
C LYS A 177 -3.08 -9.45 -11.90
N ILE A 178 -2.36 -9.91 -10.87
CA ILE A 178 -1.39 -9.10 -10.11
C ILE A 178 -0.28 -8.66 -11.05
N TYR A 179 0.35 -9.62 -11.74
CA TYR A 179 1.44 -9.36 -12.65
C TYR A 179 1.06 -8.35 -13.75
N GLN A 180 -0.01 -8.61 -14.51
CA GLN A 180 -0.43 -7.74 -15.61
C GLN A 180 -0.78 -6.32 -15.14
N THR A 181 -1.43 -6.21 -13.97
CA THR A 181 -1.81 -4.90 -13.45
C THR A 181 -0.58 -4.11 -12.97
N ALA A 182 0.33 -4.75 -12.23
CA ALA A 182 1.56 -4.13 -11.79
C ALA A 182 2.49 -3.80 -12.97
N TYR A 183 2.66 -4.72 -13.91
CA TYR A 183 3.42 -4.51 -15.14
C TYR A 183 2.95 -3.25 -15.89
N ARG A 184 1.62 -3.12 -16.08
CA ARG A 184 1.06 -1.96 -16.74
C ARG A 184 1.38 -0.66 -16.00
N LEU A 185 1.24 -0.62 -14.67
CA LEU A 185 1.55 0.58 -13.87
C LEU A 185 3.04 0.93 -13.90
N LEU A 186 3.91 -0.07 -14.05
CA LEU A 186 5.35 0.14 -14.10
C LEU A 186 5.86 0.51 -15.50
N THR A 187 5.08 0.27 -16.58
CA THR A 187 5.53 0.47 -17.96
C THR A 187 4.71 1.47 -18.78
N ASP A 188 3.53 1.85 -18.28
CA ASP A 188 2.60 2.82 -18.90
C ASP A 188 2.46 4.04 -17.97
N GLU A 189 3.18 5.11 -18.28
CA GLU A 189 3.17 6.36 -17.50
C GLU A 189 1.77 6.95 -17.38
N ALA A 190 0.96 6.90 -18.42
CA ALA A 190 -0.40 7.44 -18.39
C ALA A 190 -1.28 6.65 -17.40
N ALA A 191 -1.16 5.32 -17.37
CA ALA A 191 -1.86 4.47 -16.41
C ALA A 191 -1.37 4.73 -14.98
N TYR A 192 -0.07 4.93 -14.79
CA TYR A 192 0.54 5.27 -13.50
C TYR A 192 0.01 6.60 -12.98
N HIS A 193 0.14 7.67 -13.76
CA HIS A 193 -0.30 9.01 -13.38
C HIS A 193 -1.80 9.10 -13.12
N ALA A 194 -2.62 8.43 -13.92
CA ALA A 194 -4.06 8.38 -13.71
C ALA A 194 -4.44 7.83 -12.32
N MET A 195 -3.65 6.91 -11.78
CA MET A 195 -3.88 6.32 -10.46
C MET A 195 -3.18 7.11 -9.34
N ALA A 196 -1.95 7.57 -9.56
CA ALA A 196 -1.14 8.31 -8.59
C ALA A 196 -1.74 9.71 -8.28
N GLU A 197 -2.34 10.36 -9.27
CA GLU A 197 -2.92 11.69 -9.18
C GLU A 197 -4.43 11.68 -8.86
N ALA A 198 -5.04 10.50 -8.74
CA ALA A 198 -6.43 10.36 -8.35
C ALA A 198 -6.64 10.95 -6.94
N VAL A 199 -7.76 11.67 -6.76
CA VAL A 199 -8.06 12.34 -5.49
C VAL A 199 -8.38 11.32 -4.42
N ASN A 200 -7.57 11.30 -3.35
CA ASN A 200 -7.84 10.43 -2.21
C ASN A 200 -9.14 10.88 -1.50
N PRO A 201 -10.16 9.99 -1.35
CA PRO A 201 -11.41 10.33 -0.69
C PRO A 201 -11.25 10.51 0.83
N VAL A 202 -10.14 10.07 1.42
CA VAL A 202 -9.82 10.29 2.83
C VAL A 202 -8.92 11.51 2.95
N SER A 203 -9.43 12.58 3.58
CA SER A 203 -8.73 13.87 3.72
C SER A 203 -8.26 14.08 5.15
N TYR A 204 -7.20 14.88 5.32
CA TYR A 204 -6.74 15.44 6.60
C TYR A 204 -7.30 16.84 6.89
N THR A 205 -7.79 17.54 5.87
CA THR A 205 -8.08 18.97 5.88
C THR A 205 -9.13 19.42 6.88
N HIS A 206 -10.02 18.54 7.34
CA HIS A 206 -11.12 18.91 8.22
C HIS A 206 -10.76 18.97 9.71
N LEU A 207 -9.73 18.28 10.16
CA LEU A 207 -9.29 18.34 11.57
C LEU A 207 -8.63 19.69 11.90
N ARG A 208 -7.80 20.23 11.01
CA ARG A 208 -7.14 21.52 11.20
C ARG A 208 -8.13 22.70 11.30
N ALA A 209 -9.25 22.62 10.60
CA ALA A 209 -10.28 23.66 10.66
C ALA A 209 -11.00 23.74 12.01
N HIS A 210 -10.98 22.69 12.81
CA HIS A 210 -11.58 22.65 14.15
C HIS A 210 -10.59 23.03 15.24
N GLU A 211 -9.30 22.78 15.09
CA GLU A 211 -8.25 23.16 16.05
C GLU A 211 -8.04 24.67 16.13
N THR A 212 -8.32 25.44 15.08
CA THR A 212 -8.14 26.88 15.03
C THR A 212 -9.30 27.69 15.59
N LYS A 213 -10.32 27.04 16.17
CA LYS A 213 -11.50 27.71 16.79
C LYS A 213 -11.59 27.53 18.30
N ALA A 214 -10.52 27.03 18.95
CA ALA A 214 -10.42 26.97 20.39
C ALA A 214 -9.74 28.22 20.97
#